data_c6e02f43d087c8f297a2931de89650af
#
_entry.id   c6e02f43d087c8f297a2931de89650af
#
_cell.length_a   1.000
_cell.length_b   1.000
_cell.length_c   1.000
_cell.angle_alpha   90.00
_cell.angle_beta   90.00
_cell.angle_gamma   90.00
#
_symmetry.space_group_name_H-M   'P 1'
#
loop_
_entity.id
_entity.type
_entity.pdbx_description
1 polymer ?
#
loop_
_entity_poly.entity_id
_entity_poly.type
_entity_poly.pdbx_seq_one_letter_code
_entity_poly.pdbx_strand_id
1 'polypeptide(L)'
;MCIRDRRIGAGLVIDGQLYSGGAGAVGLIGELPINSDGKTGSLNSLAGSENILREGLAAAQSGRSPSLSAILQRDGEVTVNDVCQAAQISDPACSAILMNSGRLIGGVIAMLTNMLNPQLIVLAGIPAQTNDILLAAVREAVYGASHPLVTRDLKIVRSNMSTSAALLGAATVGVEALFAPMMLRNWLLEGSPSRHPELLGVNKTENDTDEKIWA
;
A
#
# COMPACT_ATOMS: atom_id res chain seq x y z
N MET A 1 -15.47 4.41 7.68
CA MET A 1 -14.55 5.25 6.88
C MET A 1 -14.09 4.40 5.70
N CYS A 2 -14.54 4.70 4.49
CA CYS A 2 -14.22 3.91 3.32
C CYS A 2 -12.85 4.40 2.80
N ILE A 3 -11.78 3.66 3.09
CA ILE A 3 -10.46 3.95 2.54
C ILE A 3 -10.53 3.46 1.08
N ARG A 4 -10.70 4.40 0.17
CA ARG A 4 -10.56 4.12 -1.25
C ARG A 4 -9.10 3.77 -1.52
N ASP A 5 -8.89 2.60 -2.05
CA ASP A 5 -7.64 1.91 -2.40
C ASP A 5 -6.86 2.63 -3.54
N ARG A 6 -6.58 3.94 -3.36
CA ARG A 6 -5.99 4.78 -4.41
C ARG A 6 -4.58 5.25 -4.12
N ARG A 7 -4.06 5.00 -2.91
CA ARG A 7 -2.75 5.50 -2.48
C ARG A 7 -1.76 4.38 -2.23
N ILE A 8 -0.51 4.63 -2.58
CA ILE A 8 0.60 3.75 -2.26
C ILE A 8 0.98 4.00 -0.80
N GLY A 9 1.06 2.95 -0.03
CA GLY A 9 1.52 2.95 1.36
C GLY A 9 2.28 1.67 1.67
N ALA A 10 2.99 1.66 2.79
CA ALA A 10 3.69 0.48 3.28
C ALA A 10 3.36 0.24 4.76
N GLY A 11 3.26 -1.03 5.16
CA GLY A 11 3.30 -1.44 6.55
C GLY A 11 4.65 -2.10 6.83
N LEU A 12 5.27 -1.78 7.95
CA LEU A 12 6.52 -2.38 8.40
C LEU A 12 6.27 -3.30 9.58
N VAL A 13 6.77 -4.53 9.48
CA VAL A 13 6.77 -5.49 10.59
C VAL A 13 8.23 -5.76 10.95
N ILE A 14 8.61 -5.46 12.18
CA ILE A 14 9.97 -5.64 12.72
C ILE A 14 9.86 -6.53 13.94
N ASP A 15 10.62 -7.62 13.98
CA ASP A 15 10.58 -8.61 15.07
C ASP A 15 9.17 -9.14 15.36
N GLY A 16 8.37 -9.34 14.32
CA GLY A 16 6.99 -9.82 14.43
C GLY A 16 5.97 -8.77 14.90
N GLN A 17 6.39 -7.53 15.13
CA GLN A 17 5.54 -6.45 15.59
C GLN A 17 5.31 -5.39 14.49
N LEU A 18 4.08 -4.88 14.39
CA LEU A 18 3.78 -3.76 13.51
C LEU A 18 4.50 -2.50 14.03
N TYR A 19 5.38 -1.95 13.20
CA TYR A 19 6.11 -0.73 13.53
C TYR A 19 5.26 0.50 13.17
N SER A 20 4.84 1.26 14.17
CA SER A 20 3.95 2.41 14.01
C SER A 20 4.70 3.75 13.96
N GLY A 21 5.97 3.80 14.42
CA GLY A 21 6.72 5.06 14.57
C GLY A 21 6.19 5.94 15.71
N GLY A 22 6.72 7.14 15.82
CA GLY A 22 6.40 8.05 16.94
C GLY A 22 4.94 8.56 16.95
N ALA A 23 4.31 8.67 15.78
CA ALA A 23 2.95 9.22 15.64
C ALA A 23 1.99 8.31 14.87
N GLY A 24 2.31 7.02 14.74
CA GLY A 24 1.48 6.07 13.98
C GLY A 24 1.44 6.31 12.47
N ALA A 25 2.36 7.09 11.93
CA ALA A 25 2.35 7.53 10.54
C ALA A 25 3.45 6.89 9.67
N VAL A 26 3.94 5.72 10.05
CA VAL A 26 4.93 4.99 9.26
C VAL A 26 4.33 4.48 7.96
N GLY A 27 5.12 4.51 6.89
CA GLY A 27 4.76 3.89 5.61
C GLY A 27 4.06 4.82 4.62
N LEU A 28 4.08 6.13 4.83
CA LEU A 28 3.57 7.13 3.88
C LEU A 28 4.48 7.28 2.64
N ILE A 29 4.97 6.16 2.10
CA ILE A 29 5.91 6.14 0.98
C ILE A 29 5.32 6.75 -0.31
N GLY A 30 4.00 6.74 -0.45
CA GLY A 30 3.31 7.35 -1.57
C GLY A 30 3.48 8.88 -1.66
N GLU A 31 3.80 9.53 -0.56
CA GLU A 31 4.05 10.99 -0.51
C GLU A 31 5.51 11.37 -0.78
N LEU A 32 6.41 10.37 -0.90
CA LEU A 32 7.81 10.64 -1.19
C LEU A 32 7.95 11.34 -2.55
N PRO A 33 8.69 12.46 -2.59
CA PRO A 33 8.99 13.13 -3.85
C PRO A 33 9.92 12.27 -4.70
N ILE A 34 9.54 12.03 -5.94
CA ILE A 34 10.37 11.34 -6.92
C ILE A 34 10.52 12.18 -8.19
N ASN A 35 11.60 11.95 -8.89
CA ASN A 35 11.86 12.55 -10.20
C ASN A 35 12.09 11.43 -11.22
N SER A 36 11.33 11.41 -12.30
CA SER A 36 11.46 10.44 -13.38
C SER A 36 11.12 11.09 -14.71
N ASP A 37 12.02 10.93 -15.68
CA ASP A 37 11.84 11.43 -17.05
C ASP A 37 11.47 12.92 -17.13
N GLY A 38 12.10 13.74 -16.26
CA GLY A 38 11.84 15.18 -16.19
C GLY A 38 10.51 15.58 -15.50
N LYS A 39 9.75 14.60 -15.00
CA LYS A 39 8.55 14.85 -14.20
C LYS A 39 8.89 14.73 -12.72
N THR A 40 8.57 15.74 -11.94
CA THR A 40 8.70 15.74 -10.47
C THR A 40 7.32 15.64 -9.85
N GLY A 41 7.16 14.78 -8.87
CA GLY A 41 5.88 14.58 -8.17
C GLY A 41 6.02 13.59 -7.02
N SER A 42 4.93 13.32 -6.32
CA SER A 42 4.92 12.23 -5.33
C SER A 42 4.86 10.87 -6.01
N LEU A 43 5.31 9.81 -5.33
CA LEU A 43 5.17 8.43 -5.84
C LEU A 43 3.71 8.12 -6.18
N ASN A 44 2.74 8.57 -5.38
CA ASN A 44 1.32 8.45 -5.68
C ASN A 44 0.93 9.08 -7.02
N SER A 45 1.40 10.30 -7.27
CA SER A 45 1.02 11.06 -8.47
C SER A 45 1.63 10.51 -9.75
N LEU A 46 2.77 9.80 -9.67
CA LEU A 46 3.50 9.28 -10.82
C LEU A 46 3.36 7.76 -11.02
N ALA A 47 3.02 7.00 -9.97
CA ALA A 47 2.94 5.55 -10.01
C ALA A 47 1.67 4.95 -9.39
N GLY A 48 0.84 5.76 -8.72
CA GLY A 48 -0.38 5.28 -8.06
C GLY A 48 -1.50 4.92 -9.02
N SER A 49 -2.56 4.32 -8.50
CA SER A 49 -3.74 3.89 -9.27
C SER A 49 -4.39 5.03 -10.07
N GLU A 50 -4.36 6.26 -9.54
CA GLU A 50 -4.89 7.43 -10.26
C GLU A 50 -4.05 7.77 -11.49
N ASN A 51 -2.72 7.61 -11.42
CA ASN A 51 -1.87 7.78 -12.58
C ASN A 51 -2.09 6.68 -13.61
N ILE A 52 -2.16 5.42 -13.18
CA ILE A 52 -2.46 4.29 -14.06
C ILE A 52 -3.77 4.52 -14.81
N LEU A 53 -4.82 4.95 -14.10
CA LEU A 53 -6.11 5.27 -14.71
C LEU A 53 -6.01 6.43 -15.69
N ARG A 54 -5.35 7.53 -15.32
CA ARG A 54 -5.18 8.70 -16.18
C ARG A 54 -4.46 8.37 -17.47
N GLU A 55 -3.33 7.66 -17.37
CA GLU A 55 -2.55 7.23 -18.54
C GLU A 55 -3.33 6.22 -19.40
N GLY A 56 -4.08 5.29 -18.77
CA GLY A 56 -4.96 4.35 -19.45
C GLY A 56 -6.08 5.05 -20.23
N LEU A 57 -6.73 6.04 -19.62
CA LEU A 57 -7.75 6.84 -20.29
C LEU A 57 -7.17 7.65 -21.47
N ALA A 58 -5.99 8.24 -21.29
CA ALA A 58 -5.30 8.93 -22.37
C ALA A 58 -4.90 7.97 -23.51
N ALA A 59 -4.54 6.73 -23.20
CA ALA A 59 -4.24 5.70 -24.21
C ALA A 59 -5.52 5.28 -24.97
N ALA A 60 -6.64 5.15 -24.26
CA ALA A 60 -7.95 4.86 -24.88
C ALA A 60 -8.39 5.98 -25.84
N GLN A 61 -8.35 7.21 -25.38
CA GLN A 61 -8.78 8.40 -26.16
C GLN A 61 -7.90 8.65 -27.38
N SER A 62 -6.60 8.40 -27.28
CA SER A 62 -5.66 8.58 -28.39
C SER A 62 -5.57 7.38 -29.35
N GLY A 63 -6.30 6.31 -29.09
CA GLY A 63 -6.26 5.08 -29.89
C GLY A 63 -4.99 4.25 -29.71
N ARG A 64 -4.10 4.59 -28.76
CA ARG A 64 -2.88 3.82 -28.47
C ARG A 64 -3.16 2.46 -27.86
N SER A 65 -4.32 2.30 -27.22
CA SER A 65 -4.83 1.03 -26.70
C SER A 65 -6.18 0.72 -27.33
N PRO A 66 -6.23 -0.11 -28.37
CA PRO A 66 -7.51 -0.52 -28.98
C PRO A 66 -8.43 -1.22 -28.00
N SER A 67 -7.87 -2.00 -27.07
CA SER A 67 -8.64 -2.69 -26.03
C SER A 67 -9.38 -1.71 -25.12
N LEU A 68 -8.67 -0.69 -24.60
CA LEU A 68 -9.31 0.34 -23.76
C LEU A 68 -10.22 1.27 -24.55
N SER A 69 -9.92 1.54 -25.83
CA SER A 69 -10.81 2.33 -26.69
C SER A 69 -12.16 1.65 -26.87
N ALA A 70 -12.18 0.31 -27.08
CA ALA A 70 -13.40 -0.45 -27.18
C ALA A 70 -14.21 -0.45 -25.86
N ILE A 71 -13.55 -0.59 -24.72
CA ILE A 71 -14.18 -0.50 -23.40
C ILE A 71 -14.79 0.89 -23.19
N LEU A 72 -14.03 1.95 -23.46
CA LEU A 72 -14.50 3.33 -23.32
C LEU A 72 -15.74 3.62 -24.18
N GLN A 73 -15.79 3.09 -25.42
CA GLN A 73 -16.95 3.23 -26.31
C GLN A 73 -18.16 2.45 -25.82
N ARG A 74 -17.96 1.26 -25.25
CA ARG A 74 -19.02 0.38 -24.80
C ARG A 74 -19.62 0.82 -23.46
N ASP A 75 -18.75 1.12 -22.47
CA ASP A 75 -19.11 1.29 -21.06
C ASP A 75 -19.08 2.77 -20.62
N GLY A 76 -18.49 3.66 -21.44
CA GLY A 76 -18.36 5.09 -21.14
C GLY A 76 -17.26 5.43 -20.15
N GLU A 77 -16.62 4.45 -19.52
CA GLU A 77 -15.54 4.64 -18.56
C GLU A 77 -14.48 3.54 -18.66
N VAL A 78 -13.29 3.83 -18.13
CA VAL A 78 -12.17 2.89 -18.01
C VAL A 78 -11.79 2.81 -16.54
N THR A 79 -11.50 1.62 -16.05
CA THR A 79 -11.03 1.37 -14.69
C THR A 79 -9.56 0.94 -14.65
N VAL A 80 -8.94 0.98 -13.46
CA VAL A 80 -7.58 0.43 -13.24
C VAL A 80 -7.54 -1.06 -13.59
N ASN A 81 -8.61 -1.80 -13.29
CA ASN A 81 -8.71 -3.21 -13.60
C ASN A 81 -8.69 -3.47 -15.11
N ASP A 82 -9.35 -2.62 -15.90
CA ASP A 82 -9.34 -2.74 -17.36
C ASP A 82 -7.94 -2.53 -17.93
N VAL A 83 -7.19 -1.56 -17.40
CA VAL A 83 -5.78 -1.35 -17.77
C VAL A 83 -4.95 -2.60 -17.46
N CYS A 84 -5.15 -3.19 -16.28
CA CYS A 84 -4.44 -4.40 -15.88
C CYS A 84 -4.80 -5.60 -16.76
N GLN A 85 -6.07 -5.78 -17.09
CA GLN A 85 -6.55 -6.85 -17.97
C GLN A 85 -6.06 -6.67 -19.41
N ALA A 86 -6.10 -5.45 -19.95
CA ALA A 86 -5.56 -5.15 -21.26
C ALA A 86 -4.05 -5.47 -21.34
N ALA A 87 -3.29 -5.16 -20.30
CA ALA A 87 -1.88 -5.53 -20.21
C ALA A 87 -1.67 -7.07 -20.18
N GLN A 88 -2.58 -7.84 -19.56
CA GLN A 88 -2.49 -9.33 -19.58
C GLN A 88 -2.61 -9.90 -20.99
N ILE A 89 -3.42 -9.30 -21.85
CA ILE A 89 -3.56 -9.69 -23.25
C ILE A 89 -2.52 -9.00 -24.15
N SER A 90 -1.42 -8.52 -23.55
CA SER A 90 -0.27 -7.92 -24.23
C SER A 90 -0.57 -6.62 -24.96
N ASP A 91 -1.51 -5.80 -24.48
CA ASP A 91 -1.69 -4.44 -24.97
C ASP A 91 -0.42 -3.63 -24.65
N PRO A 92 0.30 -3.08 -25.67
CA PRO A 92 1.60 -2.46 -25.44
C PRO A 92 1.53 -1.19 -24.59
N ALA A 93 0.47 -0.38 -24.76
CA ALA A 93 0.30 0.86 -24.01
C ALA A 93 0.04 0.58 -22.53
N CYS A 94 -0.85 -0.38 -22.23
CA CYS A 94 -1.17 -0.79 -20.88
C CYS A 94 0.03 -1.47 -20.19
N SER A 95 0.76 -2.30 -20.89
CA SER A 95 1.99 -2.93 -20.39
C SER A 95 3.05 -1.88 -20.02
N ALA A 96 3.26 -0.87 -20.87
CA ALA A 96 4.19 0.21 -20.60
C ALA A 96 3.80 1.05 -19.38
N ILE A 97 2.50 1.32 -19.19
CA ILE A 97 1.98 2.03 -18.01
C ILE A 97 2.30 1.25 -16.73
N LEU A 98 2.02 -0.06 -16.70
CA LEU A 98 2.29 -0.90 -15.52
C LEU A 98 3.79 -1.09 -15.26
N MET A 99 4.59 -1.26 -16.30
CA MET A 99 6.06 -1.35 -16.17
C MET A 99 6.64 -0.07 -15.58
N ASN A 100 6.21 1.10 -16.06
CA ASN A 100 6.68 2.38 -15.54
C ASN A 100 6.28 2.57 -14.08
N SER A 101 5.02 2.28 -13.74
CA SER A 101 4.54 2.31 -12.35
C SER A 101 5.34 1.36 -11.44
N GLY A 102 5.55 0.13 -11.89
CA GLY A 102 6.35 -0.87 -11.17
C GLY A 102 7.80 -0.45 -10.96
N ARG A 103 8.43 0.17 -11.97
CA ARG A 103 9.81 0.67 -11.87
C ARG A 103 9.93 1.78 -10.83
N LEU A 104 9.00 2.74 -10.81
CA LEU A 104 9.00 3.84 -9.84
C LEU A 104 8.79 3.35 -8.41
N ILE A 105 7.81 2.45 -8.21
CA ILE A 105 7.56 1.80 -6.92
C ILE A 105 8.79 1.00 -6.49
N GLY A 106 9.36 0.22 -7.40
CA GLY A 106 10.55 -0.60 -7.15
C GLY A 106 11.77 0.23 -6.76
N GLY A 107 11.95 1.41 -7.36
CA GLY A 107 13.02 2.35 -6.98
C GLY A 107 12.93 2.81 -5.53
N VAL A 108 11.72 3.16 -5.07
CA VAL A 108 11.49 3.52 -3.66
C VAL A 108 11.68 2.30 -2.74
N ILE A 109 11.16 1.14 -3.14
CA ILE A 109 11.35 -0.11 -2.39
C ILE A 109 12.84 -0.47 -2.28
N ALA A 110 13.65 -0.25 -3.32
CA ALA A 110 15.09 -0.49 -3.28
C ALA A 110 15.81 0.35 -2.22
N MET A 111 15.43 1.62 -2.06
CA MET A 111 15.95 2.48 -0.99
C MET A 111 15.63 1.90 0.39
N LEU A 112 14.38 1.48 0.59
CA LEU A 112 13.96 0.84 1.84
C LEU A 112 14.66 -0.50 2.05
N THR A 113 14.89 -1.28 1.01
CA THR A 113 15.59 -2.56 1.05
C THR A 113 17.03 -2.38 1.52
N ASN A 114 17.73 -1.39 0.98
CA ASN A 114 19.10 -1.09 1.41
C ASN A 114 19.19 -0.57 2.86
N MET A 115 18.13 0.10 3.34
CA MET A 115 18.09 0.67 4.69
C MET A 115 17.63 -0.32 5.75
N LEU A 116 16.62 -1.14 5.45
CA LEU A 116 15.94 -1.99 6.43
C LEU A 116 16.30 -3.47 6.31
N ASN A 117 16.94 -3.89 5.20
CA ASN A 117 17.30 -5.28 4.91
C ASN A 117 16.14 -6.26 5.18
N PRO A 118 14.96 -6.09 4.58
CA PRO A 118 13.82 -6.96 4.84
C PRO A 118 14.03 -8.36 4.26
N GLN A 119 13.48 -9.38 4.90
CA GLN A 119 13.46 -10.74 4.37
C GLN A 119 12.35 -10.97 3.35
N LEU A 120 11.24 -10.21 3.49
CA LEU A 120 10.03 -10.39 2.69
C LEU A 120 9.40 -9.03 2.36
N ILE A 121 9.06 -8.85 1.10
CA ILE A 121 8.24 -7.75 0.61
C ILE A 121 6.98 -8.33 -0.01
N VAL A 122 5.82 -7.89 0.45
CA VAL A 122 4.51 -8.35 -0.05
C VAL A 122 3.84 -7.19 -0.77
N LEU A 123 3.58 -7.36 -2.07
CA LEU A 123 2.84 -6.40 -2.88
C LEU A 123 1.34 -6.74 -2.87
N ALA A 124 0.51 -5.75 -2.56
CA ALA A 124 -0.94 -5.87 -2.53
C ALA A 124 -1.58 -4.78 -3.39
N GLY A 125 -2.88 -4.91 -3.66
CA GLY A 125 -3.65 -3.99 -4.49
C GLY A 125 -3.90 -4.52 -5.90
N ILE A 126 -4.90 -3.96 -6.59
CA ILE A 126 -5.38 -4.44 -7.89
C ILE A 126 -4.25 -4.61 -8.92
N PRO A 127 -3.36 -3.62 -9.17
CA PRO A 127 -2.32 -3.76 -10.18
C PRO A 127 -1.33 -4.90 -9.89
N ALA A 128 -1.03 -5.14 -8.60
CA ALA A 128 -0.12 -6.21 -8.20
C ALA A 128 -0.79 -7.60 -8.25
N GLN A 129 -2.10 -7.67 -8.01
CA GLN A 129 -2.85 -8.94 -7.98
C GLN A 129 -3.27 -9.42 -9.36
N THR A 130 -3.61 -8.49 -10.24
CA THR A 130 -4.18 -8.82 -11.55
C THR A 130 -3.12 -9.14 -12.60
N ASN A 131 -1.88 -8.61 -12.46
CA ASN A 131 -0.90 -8.69 -13.54
C ASN A 131 0.52 -8.94 -13.02
N ASP A 132 1.28 -9.78 -13.75
CA ASP A 132 2.69 -10.08 -13.43
C ASP A 132 3.66 -8.98 -13.85
N ILE A 133 3.28 -8.12 -14.78
CA ILE A 133 4.15 -7.07 -15.34
C ILE A 133 4.61 -6.10 -14.24
N LEU A 134 3.69 -5.62 -13.41
CA LEU A 134 4.03 -4.70 -12.30
C LEU A 134 4.98 -5.39 -11.31
N LEU A 135 4.68 -6.63 -10.92
CA LEU A 135 5.54 -7.39 -10.00
C LEU A 135 6.93 -7.62 -10.59
N ALA A 136 7.02 -7.96 -11.88
CA ALA A 136 8.29 -8.15 -12.58
C ALA A 136 9.10 -6.86 -12.61
N ALA A 137 8.47 -5.73 -12.95
CA ALA A 137 9.13 -4.42 -12.98
C ALA A 137 9.60 -3.96 -11.60
N VAL A 138 8.82 -4.22 -10.54
CA VAL A 138 9.25 -3.97 -9.16
C VAL A 138 10.47 -4.81 -8.81
N ARG A 139 10.44 -6.12 -9.09
CA ARG A 139 11.58 -7.02 -8.83
C ARG A 139 12.83 -6.57 -9.56
N GLU A 140 12.72 -6.28 -10.85
CA GLU A 140 13.83 -5.78 -11.66
C GLU A 140 14.46 -4.53 -11.04
N ALA A 141 13.64 -3.54 -10.68
CA ALA A 141 14.13 -2.30 -10.07
C ALA A 141 14.77 -2.53 -8.70
N VAL A 142 14.16 -3.36 -7.84
CA VAL A 142 14.71 -3.65 -6.50
C VAL A 142 16.03 -4.41 -6.61
N TYR A 143 16.08 -5.51 -7.36
CA TYR A 143 17.31 -6.30 -7.50
C TYR A 143 18.41 -5.54 -8.26
N GLY A 144 18.05 -4.66 -9.20
CA GLY A 144 19.01 -3.85 -9.94
C GLY A 144 19.60 -2.68 -9.15
N ALA A 145 18.86 -2.12 -8.18
CA ALA A 145 19.27 -0.93 -7.44
C ALA A 145 19.65 -1.19 -5.98
N SER A 146 19.53 -2.44 -5.51
CA SER A 146 19.90 -2.82 -4.14
C SER A 146 21.22 -3.55 -4.08
N HIS A 147 21.91 -3.42 -2.95
CA HIS A 147 23.18 -4.11 -2.73
C HIS A 147 22.99 -5.64 -2.67
N PRO A 148 23.84 -6.47 -3.29
CA PRO A 148 23.68 -7.93 -3.32
C PRO A 148 23.55 -8.60 -1.94
N LEU A 149 24.18 -8.04 -0.90
CA LEU A 149 24.07 -8.58 0.47
C LEU A 149 22.65 -8.47 1.04
N VAL A 150 21.88 -7.43 0.69
CA VAL A 150 20.52 -7.24 1.20
C VAL A 150 19.47 -7.93 0.34
N THR A 151 19.82 -8.31 -0.88
CA THR A 151 18.89 -8.99 -1.80
C THR A 151 19.07 -10.50 -1.87
N ARG A 152 20.16 -11.04 -1.29
CA ARG A 152 20.49 -12.47 -1.38
C ARG A 152 19.35 -13.39 -0.96
N ASP A 153 18.72 -13.08 0.17
CA ASP A 153 17.65 -13.90 0.75
C ASP A 153 16.29 -13.22 0.68
N LEU A 154 16.22 -12.03 0.03
CA LEU A 154 15.01 -11.25 -0.10
C LEU A 154 13.98 -11.95 -0.99
N LYS A 155 12.75 -12.06 -0.50
CA LYS A 155 11.59 -12.52 -1.27
C LYS A 155 10.66 -11.36 -1.56
N ILE A 156 10.30 -11.17 -2.84
CA ILE A 156 9.29 -10.20 -3.25
C ILE A 156 8.13 -10.99 -3.84
N VAL A 157 7.00 -10.96 -3.18
CA VAL A 157 5.84 -11.79 -3.54
C VAL A 157 4.58 -10.94 -3.67
N ARG A 158 3.58 -11.53 -4.33
CA ARG A 158 2.22 -11.01 -4.39
C ARG A 158 1.45 -11.45 -3.15
N SER A 159 0.60 -10.58 -2.62
CA SER A 159 -0.36 -10.94 -1.58
C SER A 159 -1.39 -11.91 -2.13
N ASN A 160 -1.65 -12.98 -1.39
CA ASN A 160 -2.76 -13.90 -1.68
C ASN A 160 -4.10 -13.40 -1.09
N MET A 161 -4.07 -12.31 -0.32
CA MET A 161 -5.25 -11.69 0.24
C MET A 161 -5.85 -10.74 -0.78
N SER A 162 -7.12 -10.95 -1.11
CA SER A 162 -7.88 -10.08 -2.00
C SER A 162 -8.24 -8.75 -1.31
N THR A 163 -9.36 -8.15 -1.66
CA THR A 163 -9.92 -6.93 -1.07
C THR A 163 -10.11 -6.98 0.45
N SER A 164 -10.08 -8.17 1.06
CA SER A 164 -10.22 -8.40 2.50
C SER A 164 -8.95 -8.07 3.31
N ALA A 165 -7.79 -7.86 2.68
CA ALA A 165 -6.51 -7.65 3.39
C ALA A 165 -6.57 -6.49 4.40
N ALA A 166 -7.19 -5.36 4.01
CA ALA A 166 -7.32 -4.20 4.89
C ALA A 166 -8.22 -4.48 6.10
N LEU A 167 -9.34 -5.18 5.87
CA LEU A 167 -10.27 -5.56 6.93
C LEU A 167 -9.64 -6.55 7.90
N LEU A 168 -8.98 -7.58 7.38
CA LEU A 168 -8.28 -8.58 8.19
C LEU A 168 -7.12 -7.94 8.98
N GLY A 169 -6.35 -7.05 8.35
CA GLY A 169 -5.30 -6.32 9.03
C GLY A 169 -5.82 -5.46 10.18
N ALA A 170 -6.90 -4.72 9.97
CA ALA A 170 -7.53 -3.93 11.03
C ALA A 170 -8.08 -4.81 12.16
N ALA A 171 -8.70 -5.94 11.83
CA ALA A 171 -9.18 -6.90 12.81
C ALA A 171 -8.02 -7.51 13.63
N THR A 172 -6.91 -7.85 12.96
CA THR A 172 -5.71 -8.40 13.63
C THR A 172 -5.12 -7.41 14.62
N VAL A 173 -4.98 -6.14 14.23
CA VAL A 173 -4.49 -5.08 15.15
C VAL A 173 -5.41 -4.94 16.37
N GLY A 174 -6.73 -4.98 16.17
CA GLY A 174 -7.70 -4.94 17.27
C GLY A 174 -7.58 -6.15 18.21
N VAL A 175 -7.43 -7.35 17.64
CA VAL A 175 -7.25 -8.59 18.42
C VAL A 175 -5.92 -8.56 19.17
N GLU A 176 -4.82 -8.19 18.53
CA GLU A 176 -3.51 -8.10 19.18
C GLU A 176 -3.51 -7.08 20.33
N ALA A 177 -4.15 -5.91 20.12
CA ALA A 177 -4.31 -4.93 21.18
C ALA A 177 -5.12 -5.48 22.36
N LEU A 178 -6.22 -6.19 22.09
CA LEU A 178 -7.08 -6.78 23.11
C LEU A 178 -6.34 -7.86 23.95
N PHE A 179 -5.50 -8.65 23.31
CA PHE A 179 -4.72 -9.72 23.93
C PHE A 179 -3.30 -9.31 24.34
N ALA A 180 -2.97 -8.02 24.22
CA ALA A 180 -1.69 -7.51 24.74
C ALA A 180 -1.57 -7.78 26.25
N PRO A 181 -0.38 -8.13 26.78
CA PRO A 181 -0.23 -8.54 28.20
C PRO A 181 -0.77 -7.53 29.20
N MET A 182 -0.64 -6.23 28.92
CA MET A 182 -1.18 -5.17 29.77
C MET A 182 -2.72 -5.20 29.80
N MET A 183 -3.36 -5.36 28.64
CA MET A 183 -4.81 -5.41 28.51
C MET A 183 -5.38 -6.70 29.13
N LEU A 184 -4.74 -7.85 28.86
CA LEU A 184 -5.10 -9.13 29.48
C LEU A 184 -5.13 -9.05 31.01
N ARG A 185 -4.12 -8.40 31.58
CA ARG A 185 -4.02 -8.23 33.03
C ARG A 185 -5.20 -7.44 33.60
N ASN A 186 -5.72 -6.47 32.86
CA ASN A 186 -6.82 -5.64 33.29
C ASN A 186 -8.17 -6.38 33.19
N TRP A 187 -8.51 -6.92 32.01
CA TRP A 187 -9.84 -7.49 31.83
C TRP A 187 -9.99 -8.94 32.33
N LEU A 188 -8.88 -9.68 32.56
CA LEU A 188 -8.93 -10.98 33.23
C LEU A 188 -9.46 -10.88 34.66
N LEU A 189 -9.16 -9.78 35.36
CA LEU A 189 -9.71 -9.53 36.69
C LEU A 189 -11.22 -9.31 36.67
N GLU A 190 -11.75 -8.79 35.59
CA GLU A 190 -13.16 -8.51 35.36
C GLU A 190 -13.92 -9.69 34.73
N GLY A 191 -13.19 -10.74 34.32
CA GLY A 191 -13.74 -11.97 33.73
C GLY A 191 -14.21 -11.83 32.28
N SER A 192 -14.18 -10.63 31.68
CA SER A 192 -14.56 -10.40 30.30
C SER A 192 -14.02 -9.09 29.76
N PRO A 193 -13.50 -9.04 28.52
CA PRO A 193 -13.07 -7.79 27.89
C PRO A 193 -14.24 -6.82 27.69
N SER A 194 -15.48 -7.30 27.56
CA SER A 194 -16.66 -6.45 27.36
C SER A 194 -17.04 -5.61 28.59
N ARG A 195 -16.43 -5.84 29.72
CA ARG A 195 -16.64 -5.05 30.95
C ARG A 195 -15.57 -3.97 31.16
N HIS A 196 -14.53 -3.96 30.32
CA HIS A 196 -13.47 -2.96 30.45
C HIS A 196 -13.97 -1.56 30.05
N PRO A 197 -13.78 -0.52 30.87
CA PRO A 197 -14.31 0.83 30.62
C PRO A 197 -13.93 1.43 29.25
N GLU A 198 -12.72 1.19 28.79
CA GLU A 198 -12.27 1.69 27.48
C GLU A 198 -13.00 1.01 26.30
N LEU A 199 -13.44 -0.25 26.47
CA LEU A 199 -14.19 -0.97 25.45
C LEU A 199 -15.70 -0.64 25.48
N LEU A 200 -16.19 -0.16 26.60
CA LEU A 200 -17.58 0.27 26.76
C LEU A 200 -17.84 1.66 26.17
N GLY A 201 -16.82 2.34 25.63
CA GLY A 201 -16.97 3.67 25.08
C GLY A 201 -17.39 4.73 26.11
N VAL A 202 -17.16 4.46 27.40
CA VAL A 202 -17.35 5.45 28.44
C VAL A 202 -16.22 6.45 28.30
N ASN A 203 -16.45 7.49 27.51
CA ASN A 203 -15.59 8.65 27.45
C ASN A 203 -15.37 9.12 28.88
N LYS A 204 -14.11 9.17 29.30
CA LYS A 204 -13.74 10.07 30.39
C LYS A 204 -14.18 11.45 29.93
N THR A 205 -15.30 11.91 30.46
CA THR A 205 -15.76 13.28 30.32
C THR A 205 -14.59 14.19 30.61
N GLU A 206 -14.34 15.09 29.68
CA GLU A 206 -13.61 16.34 29.86
C GLU A 206 -13.88 16.96 31.23
N ASN A 207 -13.00 16.74 32.16
CA ASN A 207 -12.84 17.54 33.35
C ASN A 207 -11.45 17.32 33.94
N ASP A 208 -10.44 17.66 33.15
CA ASP A 208 -9.10 18.04 33.63
C ASP A 208 -8.35 18.77 32.48
N THR A 209 -8.99 19.78 31.96
CA THR A 209 -8.34 20.78 31.14
C THR A 209 -8.17 22.04 32.02
N ASP A 210 -7.00 22.54 31.95
CA ASP A 210 -6.47 23.78 32.45
C ASP A 210 -5.61 23.61 33.71
N GLU A 211 -4.35 23.28 33.48
CA GLU A 211 -3.20 24.04 33.93
C GLU A 211 -1.88 23.36 33.52
N LYS A 212 -1.04 24.15 32.86
CA LYS A 212 0.39 23.90 32.64
C LYS A 212 0.83 23.14 31.41
N ILE A 213 0.67 23.77 30.26
CA ILE A 213 1.69 23.70 29.20
C ILE A 213 2.02 25.15 28.85
N TRP A 214 3.21 25.60 29.15
CA TRP A 214 3.98 26.83 28.93
C TRP A 214 4.43 27.47 30.23
N ALA A 215 5.46 26.93 30.85
CA ALA A 215 6.51 27.63 31.60
C ALA A 215 7.85 26.97 31.21
#